data_9329d74924b1a68a17592b203d633995
#
_entry.id   9329d74924b1a68a17592b203d633995
#
_cell.length_a   1.000
_cell.length_b   1.000
_cell.length_c   1.000
_cell.angle_alpha   90.00
_cell.angle_beta   90.00
_cell.angle_gamma   90.00
#
_symmetry.space_group_name_H-M   'P 1'
#
loop_
_entity.id
_entity.type
_entity.pdbx_description
1 polymer ?
#
loop_
_entity_poly.entity_id
_entity_poly.type
_entity_poly.pdbx_seq_one_letter_code
_entity_poly.pdbx_strand_id
1 'polypeptide(L)'
;MLEIKGLTKKFGSKTVINDFSMTVADNEIMAIVGPSGAGKTTLLRCITGLERVNAGAFYWNGKQFDPVNPDKNDTIIGVVFQDYQLFPNLTVMGNITLAPTLVKKLGADEVEKTATALLERLGLGGKENLYPYQLSGGQKQRVAIVRALAMNPKILCYDEPTSALDPALRDEVAQIILDLKKQKMTQIVVTHDMDFAKNVADEIQQVEQIQ
;
A
#
# COMPACT_ATOMS: atom_id res chain seq x y z
N MET A 1 -0.23 -7.74 14.37
CA MET A 1 -0.55 -8.88 13.48
C MET A 1 -1.88 -8.63 12.79
N LEU A 2 -1.92 -8.74 11.46
CA LEU A 2 -3.17 -8.71 10.65
C LEU A 2 -3.65 -10.14 10.42
N GLU A 3 -4.95 -10.38 10.63
CA GLU A 3 -5.60 -11.64 10.27
C GLU A 3 -6.78 -11.35 9.34
N ILE A 4 -6.89 -12.10 8.27
CA ILE A 4 -8.02 -12.10 7.33
C ILE A 4 -8.61 -13.50 7.37
N LYS A 5 -9.93 -13.62 7.62
CA LYS A 5 -10.60 -14.91 7.79
C LYS A 5 -11.80 -15.03 6.85
N GLY A 6 -11.79 -16.06 6.00
CA GLY A 6 -12.92 -16.44 5.18
C GLY A 6 -13.38 -15.40 4.17
N LEU A 7 -12.44 -14.59 3.63
CA LEU A 7 -12.77 -13.50 2.73
C LEU A 7 -13.32 -14.02 1.42
N THR A 8 -14.53 -13.58 1.08
CA THR A 8 -15.20 -13.91 -0.18
C THR A 8 -15.64 -12.63 -0.88
N LYS A 9 -15.33 -12.54 -2.19
CA LYS A 9 -15.73 -11.42 -3.04
C LYS A 9 -16.36 -11.93 -4.33
N LYS A 10 -17.55 -11.38 -4.63
CA LYS A 10 -18.29 -11.65 -5.86
C LYS A 10 -18.66 -10.36 -6.59
N PHE A 11 -18.67 -10.41 -7.90
CA PHE A 11 -19.24 -9.37 -8.78
C PHE A 11 -20.37 -10.01 -9.59
N GLY A 12 -21.61 -9.69 -9.24
CA GLY A 12 -22.77 -10.40 -9.74
C GLY A 12 -22.69 -11.89 -9.41
N SER A 13 -22.76 -12.75 -10.42
CA SER A 13 -22.64 -14.20 -10.27
C SER A 13 -21.20 -14.71 -10.22
N LYS A 14 -20.22 -13.88 -10.61
CA LYS A 14 -18.80 -14.28 -10.67
C LYS A 14 -18.14 -14.17 -9.31
N THR A 15 -17.66 -15.29 -8.75
CA THR A 15 -16.80 -15.31 -7.58
C THR A 15 -15.35 -15.03 -7.99
N VAL A 16 -14.72 -14.02 -7.39
CA VAL A 16 -13.33 -13.62 -7.68
C VAL A 16 -12.40 -14.03 -6.55
N ILE A 17 -12.89 -14.04 -5.32
CA ILE A 17 -12.18 -14.51 -4.14
C ILE A 17 -13.13 -15.43 -3.40
N ASN A 18 -12.66 -16.61 -2.98
CA ASN A 18 -13.49 -17.60 -2.30
C ASN A 18 -12.76 -18.12 -1.06
N ASP A 19 -13.34 -17.85 0.11
CA ASP A 19 -12.86 -18.34 1.42
C ASP A 19 -11.36 -18.11 1.68
N PHE A 20 -10.85 -16.95 1.25
CA PHE A 20 -9.44 -16.63 1.41
C PHE A 20 -9.12 -16.24 2.85
N SER A 21 -8.09 -16.86 3.42
CA SER A 21 -7.58 -16.54 4.76
C SER A 21 -6.08 -16.33 4.73
N MET A 22 -5.60 -15.35 5.49
CA MET A 22 -4.18 -14.99 5.53
C MET A 22 -3.86 -14.35 6.89
N THR A 23 -2.65 -14.56 7.36
CA THR A 23 -2.11 -13.88 8.54
C THR A 23 -0.79 -13.21 8.16
N VAL A 24 -0.60 -11.95 8.59
CA VAL A 24 0.66 -11.22 8.45
C VAL A 24 1.15 -10.83 9.83
N ALA A 25 2.32 -11.30 10.22
CA ALA A 25 2.90 -10.98 11.51
C ALA A 25 3.35 -9.50 11.58
N ASP A 26 3.56 -8.99 12.78
CA ASP A 26 4.08 -7.63 12.93
C ASP A 26 5.51 -7.56 12.38
N ASN A 27 5.79 -6.48 11.65
CA ASN A 27 7.09 -6.21 11.01
C ASN A 27 7.47 -7.20 9.90
N GLU A 28 6.52 -7.92 9.36
CA GLU A 28 6.68 -8.88 8.27
C GLU A 28 6.30 -8.25 6.92
N ILE A 29 6.94 -8.70 5.86
CA ILE A 29 6.55 -8.45 4.47
C ILE A 29 5.91 -9.71 3.92
N MET A 30 4.60 -9.66 3.67
CA MET A 30 3.85 -10.71 2.98
C MET A 30 3.74 -10.38 1.51
N ALA A 31 4.23 -11.25 0.62
CA ALA A 31 3.97 -11.12 -0.80
C ALA A 31 2.76 -11.96 -1.22
N ILE A 32 1.83 -11.36 -1.95
CA ILE A 32 0.70 -12.05 -2.58
C ILE A 32 1.02 -12.17 -4.07
N VAL A 33 1.26 -13.39 -4.53
CA VAL A 33 1.65 -13.66 -5.92
C VAL A 33 0.61 -14.51 -6.64
N GLY A 34 0.59 -14.42 -7.96
CA GLY A 34 -0.29 -15.22 -8.80
C GLY A 34 -0.39 -14.66 -10.21
N PRO A 35 -0.99 -15.41 -11.16
CA PRO A 35 -1.10 -14.98 -12.55
C PRO A 35 -1.99 -13.74 -12.70
N SER A 36 -1.91 -13.08 -13.86
CA SER A 36 -2.82 -12.00 -14.20
C SER A 36 -4.27 -12.52 -14.18
N GLY A 37 -5.19 -11.74 -13.62
CA GLY A 37 -6.58 -12.13 -13.48
C GLY A 37 -6.91 -13.04 -12.29
N ALA A 38 -5.93 -13.45 -11.47
CA ALA A 38 -6.18 -14.25 -10.25
C ALA A 38 -6.89 -13.51 -9.10
N GLY A 39 -7.28 -12.26 -9.30
CA GLY A 39 -8.02 -11.50 -8.28
C GLY A 39 -7.12 -10.77 -7.27
N LYS A 40 -5.80 -10.72 -7.45
CA LYS A 40 -4.85 -10.08 -6.53
C LYS A 40 -5.18 -8.60 -6.25
N THR A 41 -5.40 -7.79 -7.27
CA THR A 41 -5.80 -6.39 -7.13
C THR A 41 -7.17 -6.27 -6.44
N THR A 42 -8.11 -7.18 -6.72
CA THR A 42 -9.40 -7.23 -6.03
C THR A 42 -9.22 -7.56 -4.55
N LEU A 43 -8.36 -8.52 -4.23
CA LEU A 43 -8.01 -8.88 -2.86
C LEU A 43 -7.41 -7.69 -2.13
N LEU A 44 -6.43 -7.01 -2.74
CA LEU A 44 -5.82 -5.82 -2.17
C LEU A 44 -6.85 -4.71 -1.94
N ARG A 45 -7.75 -4.47 -2.89
CA ARG A 45 -8.84 -3.50 -2.75
C ARG A 45 -9.79 -3.84 -1.59
N CYS A 46 -10.07 -5.13 -1.37
CA CYS A 46 -10.85 -5.56 -0.20
C CYS A 46 -10.08 -5.30 1.10
N ILE A 47 -8.79 -5.64 1.14
CA ILE A 47 -7.93 -5.43 2.32
C ILE A 47 -7.84 -3.93 2.66
N THR A 48 -7.71 -3.06 1.65
CA THR A 48 -7.56 -1.61 1.82
C THR A 48 -8.90 -0.87 1.98
N GLY A 49 -10.04 -1.57 1.97
CA GLY A 49 -11.37 -0.98 2.14
C GLY A 49 -11.90 -0.24 0.92
N LEU A 50 -11.23 -0.35 -0.23
CA LEU A 50 -11.68 0.24 -1.50
C LEU A 50 -12.78 -0.59 -2.17
N GLU A 51 -12.95 -1.83 -1.71
CA GLU A 51 -13.98 -2.74 -2.21
C GLU A 51 -14.60 -3.52 -1.04
N ARG A 52 -15.93 -3.57 -0.98
CA ARG A 52 -16.65 -4.31 0.06
C ARG A 52 -16.58 -5.82 -0.20
N VAL A 53 -16.35 -6.60 0.84
CA VAL A 53 -16.42 -8.06 0.81
C VAL A 53 -17.86 -8.54 0.91
N ASN A 54 -18.14 -9.74 0.39
CA ASN A 54 -19.44 -10.40 0.55
C ASN A 54 -19.47 -11.24 1.84
N ALA A 55 -18.32 -11.77 2.27
CA ALA A 55 -18.15 -12.47 3.55
C ALA A 55 -16.70 -12.36 4.01
N GLY A 56 -16.46 -12.71 5.26
CA GLY A 56 -15.14 -12.67 5.90
C GLY A 56 -15.00 -11.56 6.93
N ALA A 57 -13.87 -11.58 7.63
CA ALA A 57 -13.59 -10.62 8.69
C ALA A 57 -12.10 -10.25 8.72
N PHE A 58 -11.82 -9.03 9.16
CA PHE A 58 -10.47 -8.47 9.32
C PHE A 58 -10.20 -8.20 10.79
N TYR A 59 -9.00 -8.59 11.25
CA TYR A 59 -8.57 -8.35 12.63
C TYR A 59 -7.18 -7.73 12.64
N TRP A 60 -7.01 -6.70 13.48
CA TRP A 60 -5.71 -6.12 13.80
C TRP A 60 -5.44 -6.33 15.29
N ASN A 61 -4.38 -7.07 15.61
CA ASN A 61 -4.03 -7.44 16.98
C ASN A 61 -5.21 -8.05 17.76
N GLY A 62 -5.93 -8.98 17.12
CA GLY A 62 -7.09 -9.66 17.69
C GLY A 62 -8.38 -8.82 17.75
N LYS A 63 -8.34 -7.53 17.44
CA LYS A 63 -9.52 -6.67 17.40
C LYS A 63 -10.06 -6.61 15.97
N GLN A 64 -11.35 -6.95 15.82
CA GLN A 64 -12.02 -6.85 14.51
C GLN A 64 -12.15 -5.38 14.09
N PHE A 65 -11.93 -5.12 12.80
CA PHE A 65 -12.15 -3.81 12.19
C PHE A 65 -12.80 -3.94 10.81
N ASP A 66 -13.41 -2.86 10.34
CA ASP A 66 -13.97 -2.76 8.98
C ASP A 66 -13.06 -1.84 8.15
N PRO A 67 -12.33 -2.35 7.15
CA PRO A 67 -11.46 -1.52 6.33
C PRO A 67 -12.22 -0.50 5.48
N VAL A 68 -13.53 -0.72 5.22
CA VAL A 68 -14.38 0.22 4.45
C VAL A 68 -14.81 1.42 5.28
N ASN A 69 -14.95 1.23 6.60
CA ASN A 69 -15.31 2.30 7.55
C ASN A 69 -14.25 2.42 8.64
N PRO A 70 -13.02 2.82 8.29
CA PRO A 70 -11.93 2.92 9.25
C PRO A 70 -12.21 4.02 10.27
N ASP A 71 -11.72 3.83 11.49
CA ASP A 71 -11.65 4.93 12.45
C ASP A 71 -10.75 6.03 11.86
N LYS A 72 -11.25 7.26 11.82
CA LYS A 72 -10.53 8.41 11.24
C LYS A 72 -9.21 8.71 11.95
N ASN A 73 -9.12 8.36 13.23
CA ASN A 73 -7.95 8.60 14.06
C ASN A 73 -6.92 7.46 14.02
N ASP A 74 -7.32 6.26 13.58
CA ASP A 74 -6.44 5.09 13.56
C ASP A 74 -6.38 4.48 12.15
N THR A 75 -5.51 5.03 11.30
CA THR A 75 -5.28 4.50 9.96
C THR A 75 -4.54 3.18 10.06
N ILE A 76 -5.26 2.06 9.91
CA ILE A 76 -4.63 0.73 9.96
C ILE A 76 -3.87 0.46 8.68
N ILE A 77 -4.45 0.73 7.51
CA ILE A 77 -3.89 0.35 6.21
C ILE A 77 -3.68 1.57 5.32
N GLY A 78 -2.47 1.72 4.81
CA GLY A 78 -2.12 2.63 3.71
C GLY A 78 -1.91 1.85 2.41
N VAL A 79 -2.08 2.50 1.25
CA VAL A 79 -1.94 1.86 -0.05
C VAL A 79 -1.11 2.70 -1.02
N VAL A 80 -0.25 2.01 -1.77
CA VAL A 80 0.54 2.52 -2.90
C VAL A 80 0.05 1.81 -4.15
N PHE A 81 -0.53 2.56 -5.09
CA PHE A 81 -1.12 2.04 -6.31
C PHE A 81 -0.09 1.87 -7.44
N GLN A 82 -0.35 0.96 -8.36
CA GLN A 82 0.47 0.67 -9.53
C GLN A 82 0.74 1.92 -10.38
N ASP A 83 -0.28 2.76 -10.63
CA ASP A 83 -0.18 3.99 -11.44
C ASP A 83 0.12 5.23 -10.59
N TYR A 84 0.69 5.04 -9.38
CA TYR A 84 0.99 6.08 -8.39
C TYR A 84 -0.24 6.87 -7.93
N GLN A 85 -1.20 7.12 -8.79
CA GLN A 85 -2.45 7.91 -8.56
C GLN A 85 -2.20 9.25 -7.86
N LEU A 86 -1.15 9.96 -8.29
CA LEU A 86 -0.87 11.31 -7.83
C LEU A 86 -1.87 12.29 -8.45
N PHE A 87 -2.32 13.26 -7.66
CA PHE A 87 -3.14 14.37 -8.15
C PHE A 87 -2.28 15.26 -9.06
N PRO A 88 -2.57 15.33 -10.37
CA PRO A 88 -1.69 16.01 -11.33
C PRO A 88 -1.66 17.54 -11.16
N ASN A 89 -2.70 18.10 -10.56
CA ASN A 89 -2.89 19.52 -10.28
C ASN A 89 -2.37 19.96 -8.92
N LEU A 90 -1.83 19.06 -8.12
CA LEU A 90 -1.19 19.36 -6.85
C LEU A 90 0.32 19.16 -6.95
N THR A 91 1.07 19.98 -6.20
CA THR A 91 2.50 19.78 -6.02
C THR A 91 2.79 18.48 -5.26
N VAL A 92 4.05 18.07 -5.17
CA VAL A 92 4.49 16.95 -4.32
C VAL A 92 4.03 17.15 -2.88
N MET A 93 4.29 18.32 -2.29
CA MET A 93 3.83 18.67 -0.95
C MET A 93 2.31 18.58 -0.84
N GLY A 94 1.57 19.14 -1.79
CA GLY A 94 0.11 19.10 -1.82
C GLY A 94 -0.45 17.68 -1.88
N ASN A 95 0.17 16.78 -2.67
CA ASN A 95 -0.20 15.36 -2.72
C ASN A 95 -0.04 14.66 -1.37
N ILE A 96 0.99 14.99 -0.61
CA ILE A 96 1.31 14.34 0.66
C ILE A 96 0.46 14.88 1.80
N THR A 97 0.24 16.20 1.84
CA THR A 97 -0.40 16.87 2.98
C THR A 97 -1.92 16.84 2.94
N LEU A 98 -2.53 16.62 1.77
CA LEU A 98 -3.98 16.69 1.57
C LEU A 98 -4.75 15.79 2.53
N ALA A 99 -4.42 14.51 2.58
CA ALA A 99 -5.15 13.54 3.39
C ALA A 99 -4.94 13.74 4.91
N PRO A 100 -3.71 13.93 5.43
CA PRO A 100 -3.51 14.24 6.84
C PRO A 100 -4.27 15.49 7.30
N THR A 101 -4.32 16.53 6.48
CA THR A 101 -5.04 17.77 6.80
C THR A 101 -6.55 17.57 6.79
N LEU A 102 -7.11 16.96 5.73
CA LEU A 102 -8.57 16.85 5.57
C LEU A 102 -9.19 15.75 6.44
N VAL A 103 -8.52 14.60 6.55
CA VAL A 103 -9.08 13.41 7.23
C VAL A 103 -8.74 13.40 8.71
N LYS A 104 -7.45 13.59 9.05
CA LYS A 104 -6.99 13.59 10.45
C LYS A 104 -7.11 14.96 11.12
N LYS A 105 -7.38 16.01 10.35
CA LYS A 105 -7.50 17.41 10.82
C LYS A 105 -6.27 17.89 11.61
N LEU A 106 -5.10 17.39 11.23
CA LEU A 106 -3.83 17.81 11.82
C LEU A 106 -3.49 19.24 11.41
N GLY A 107 -2.73 19.96 12.25
CA GLY A 107 -2.27 21.31 11.95
C GLY A 107 -1.35 21.36 10.73
N ALA A 108 -1.45 22.42 9.92
CA ALA A 108 -0.67 22.56 8.69
C ALA A 108 0.84 22.43 8.94
N ASP A 109 1.36 23.09 9.97
CA ASP A 109 2.80 23.09 10.32
C ASP A 109 3.29 21.69 10.69
N GLU A 110 2.50 20.91 11.43
CA GLU A 110 2.82 19.54 11.83
C GLU A 110 2.86 18.62 10.62
N VAL A 111 1.87 18.75 9.74
CA VAL A 111 1.76 17.94 8.51
C VAL A 111 2.91 18.25 7.56
N GLU A 112 3.23 19.53 7.36
CA GLU A 112 4.32 19.96 6.49
C GLU A 112 5.68 19.49 7.01
N LYS A 113 5.93 19.63 8.31
CA LYS A 113 7.15 19.12 8.96
C LYS A 113 7.31 17.61 8.77
N THR A 114 6.24 16.85 8.96
CA THR A 114 6.23 15.39 8.76
C THR A 114 6.48 15.03 7.30
N ALA A 115 5.81 15.73 6.37
CA ALA A 115 5.97 15.51 4.94
C ALA A 115 7.39 15.80 4.46
N THR A 116 8.00 16.91 4.93
CA THR A 116 9.39 17.28 4.60
C THR A 116 10.37 16.20 5.08
N ALA A 117 10.25 15.75 6.33
CA ALA A 117 11.10 14.71 6.87
C ALA A 117 10.99 13.38 6.08
N LEU A 118 9.78 13.00 5.65
CA LEU A 118 9.56 11.81 4.82
C LEU A 118 10.15 11.97 3.42
N LEU A 119 10.02 13.17 2.81
CA LEU A 119 10.61 13.47 1.51
C LEU A 119 12.14 13.40 1.55
N GLU A 120 12.78 14.02 2.52
CA GLU A 120 14.23 13.95 2.71
C GLU A 120 14.71 12.51 2.86
N ARG A 121 14.01 11.74 3.70
CA ARG A 121 14.33 10.34 3.97
C ARG A 121 14.26 9.45 2.73
N LEU A 122 13.32 9.71 1.78
CA LEU A 122 13.21 8.98 0.52
C LEU A 122 13.98 9.65 -0.64
N GLY A 123 14.89 10.59 -0.37
CA GLY A 123 15.73 11.21 -1.38
C GLY A 123 14.98 12.15 -2.33
N LEU A 124 13.91 12.78 -1.82
CA LEU A 124 13.07 13.72 -2.57
C LEU A 124 13.16 15.17 -2.04
N GLY A 125 14.13 15.48 -1.17
CA GLY A 125 14.37 16.83 -0.68
C GLY A 125 14.57 17.82 -1.83
N GLY A 126 13.99 19.02 -1.72
CA GLY A 126 14.01 20.05 -2.75
C GLY A 126 13.01 19.85 -3.90
N LYS A 127 12.12 18.85 -3.80
CA LYS A 127 11.11 18.56 -4.83
C LYS A 127 9.68 18.88 -4.39
N GLU A 128 9.52 19.53 -3.26
CA GLU A 128 8.25 19.82 -2.58
C GLU A 128 7.27 20.56 -3.48
N ASN A 129 7.79 21.51 -4.27
CA ASN A 129 7.03 22.41 -5.14
C ASN A 129 6.87 21.90 -6.58
N LEU A 130 7.48 20.75 -6.92
CA LEU A 130 7.32 20.16 -8.25
C LEU A 130 5.94 19.50 -8.39
N TYR A 131 5.46 19.44 -9.62
CA TYR A 131 4.24 18.73 -9.98
C TYR A 131 4.58 17.31 -10.49
N PRO A 132 3.62 16.36 -10.43
CA PRO A 132 3.87 14.97 -10.87
C PRO A 132 4.44 14.83 -12.28
N TYR A 133 4.05 15.69 -13.22
CA TYR A 133 4.58 15.67 -14.59
C TYR A 133 6.07 16.05 -14.71
N GLN A 134 6.64 16.68 -13.69
CA GLN A 134 8.05 17.07 -13.62
C GLN A 134 8.95 15.99 -12.99
N LEU A 135 8.36 14.87 -12.57
CA LEU A 135 9.04 13.78 -11.86
C LEU A 135 9.30 12.58 -12.77
N SER A 136 10.42 11.89 -12.56
CA SER A 136 10.65 10.57 -13.15
C SER A 136 9.71 9.51 -12.55
N GLY A 137 9.60 8.33 -13.20
CA GLY A 137 8.78 7.22 -12.71
C GLY A 137 9.13 6.82 -11.26
N GLY A 138 10.41 6.61 -10.97
CA GLY A 138 10.88 6.28 -9.62
C GLY A 138 10.63 7.39 -8.60
N GLN A 139 10.71 8.66 -9.01
CA GLN A 139 10.34 9.77 -8.13
C GLN A 139 8.84 9.80 -7.82
N LYS A 140 7.98 9.56 -8.83
CA LYS A 140 6.52 9.42 -8.63
C LYS A 140 6.19 8.29 -7.67
N GLN A 141 6.85 7.14 -7.82
CA GLN A 141 6.69 6.00 -6.93
C GLN A 141 7.05 6.38 -5.48
N ARG A 142 8.19 7.02 -5.27
CA ARG A 142 8.60 7.47 -3.94
C ARG A 142 7.64 8.50 -3.35
N VAL A 143 7.12 9.43 -4.13
CA VAL A 143 6.07 10.38 -3.68
C VAL A 143 4.80 9.64 -3.26
N ALA A 144 4.36 8.62 -4.01
CA ALA A 144 3.20 7.81 -3.64
C ALA A 144 3.41 7.05 -2.32
N ILE A 145 4.63 6.54 -2.09
CA ILE A 145 5.00 5.92 -0.81
C ILE A 145 4.97 6.95 0.34
N VAL A 146 5.59 8.12 0.15
CA VAL A 146 5.57 9.21 1.15
C VAL A 146 4.14 9.62 1.49
N ARG A 147 3.28 9.77 0.47
CA ARG A 147 1.85 10.11 0.66
C ARG A 147 1.14 9.08 1.54
N ALA A 148 1.38 7.80 1.31
CA ALA A 148 0.78 6.74 2.13
C ALA A 148 1.34 6.75 3.56
N LEU A 149 2.65 6.94 3.73
CA LEU A 149 3.31 7.02 5.04
C LEU A 149 2.89 8.25 5.86
N ALA A 150 2.55 9.37 5.21
CA ALA A 150 2.09 10.59 5.89
C ALA A 150 0.80 10.39 6.69
N MET A 151 0.00 9.37 6.34
CA MET A 151 -1.15 8.94 7.13
C MET A 151 -0.79 8.08 8.35
N ASN A 152 0.50 7.82 8.58
CA ASN A 152 1.01 6.97 9.67
C ASN A 152 0.25 5.64 9.79
N PRO A 153 0.22 4.82 8.72
CA PRO A 153 -0.50 3.54 8.73
C PRO A 153 0.26 2.50 9.56
N LYS A 154 -0.46 1.48 10.06
CA LYS A 154 0.13 0.30 10.71
C LYS A 154 0.65 -0.71 9.71
N ILE A 155 0.02 -0.77 8.54
CA ILE A 155 0.33 -1.67 7.43
C ILE A 155 0.41 -0.85 6.15
N LEU A 156 1.43 -1.09 5.34
CA LEU A 156 1.56 -0.49 4.01
C LEU A 156 1.40 -1.55 2.94
N CYS A 157 0.42 -1.35 2.07
CA CYS A 157 0.11 -2.24 0.96
C CYS A 157 0.61 -1.65 -0.36
N TYR A 158 1.10 -2.52 -1.26
CA TYR A 158 1.57 -2.14 -2.58
C TYR A 158 0.85 -2.97 -3.65
N ASP A 159 0.31 -2.30 -4.67
CA ASP A 159 -0.28 -2.94 -5.85
C ASP A 159 0.71 -2.86 -7.01
N GLU A 160 1.35 -3.98 -7.36
CA GLU A 160 2.31 -4.12 -8.47
C GLU A 160 3.38 -3.01 -8.50
N PRO A 161 4.16 -2.81 -7.41
CA PRO A 161 4.99 -1.61 -7.23
C PRO A 161 6.13 -1.47 -8.24
N THR A 162 6.42 -2.52 -9.02
CA THR A 162 7.54 -2.57 -9.97
C THR A 162 7.14 -2.79 -11.41
N SER A 163 5.84 -2.91 -11.72
CA SER A 163 5.34 -3.34 -13.04
C SER A 163 5.68 -2.40 -14.20
N ALA A 164 5.92 -1.11 -13.93
CA ALA A 164 6.23 -0.10 -14.94
C ALA A 164 7.67 0.45 -14.83
N LEU A 165 8.54 -0.24 -14.06
CA LEU A 165 9.88 0.24 -13.76
C LEU A 165 10.95 -0.58 -14.50
N ASP A 166 12.03 0.10 -14.89
CA ASP A 166 13.25 -0.57 -15.33
C ASP A 166 13.95 -1.31 -14.16
N PRO A 167 14.90 -2.22 -14.44
CA PRO A 167 15.54 -3.02 -13.41
C PRO A 167 16.19 -2.20 -12.28
N ALA A 168 16.86 -1.10 -12.60
CA ALA A 168 17.52 -0.27 -11.59
C ALA A 168 16.52 0.40 -10.63
N LEU A 169 15.40 0.89 -11.17
CA LEU A 169 14.32 1.46 -10.35
C LEU A 169 13.58 0.40 -9.53
N ARG A 170 13.49 -0.85 -10.01
CA ARG A 170 12.94 -1.98 -9.24
C ARG A 170 13.78 -2.27 -8.00
N ASP A 171 15.12 -2.25 -8.14
CA ASP A 171 16.02 -2.44 -6.99
C ASP A 171 15.92 -1.30 -5.98
N GLU A 172 15.74 -0.06 -6.43
CA GLU A 172 15.47 1.07 -5.54
C GLU A 172 14.18 0.90 -4.74
N VAL A 173 13.10 0.44 -5.37
CA VAL A 173 11.82 0.15 -4.69
C VAL A 173 11.97 -1.00 -3.71
N ALA A 174 12.68 -2.07 -4.08
CA ALA A 174 12.97 -3.18 -3.18
C ALA A 174 13.71 -2.69 -1.93
N GLN A 175 14.73 -1.85 -2.12
CA GLN A 175 15.49 -1.28 -1.00
C GLN A 175 14.61 -0.43 -0.06
N ILE A 176 13.70 0.39 -0.61
CA ILE A 176 12.75 1.19 0.19
C ILE A 176 11.86 0.27 1.04
N ILE A 177 11.31 -0.79 0.45
CA ILE A 177 10.46 -1.77 1.15
C ILE A 177 11.25 -2.43 2.29
N LEU A 178 12.49 -2.88 2.04
CA LEU A 178 13.35 -3.48 3.05
C LEU A 178 13.75 -2.49 4.16
N ASP A 179 14.00 -1.22 3.82
CA ASP A 179 14.34 -0.20 4.82
C ASP A 179 13.12 0.17 5.69
N LEU A 180 11.92 0.16 5.14
CA LEU A 180 10.68 0.32 5.91
C LEU A 180 10.46 -0.88 6.86
N LYS A 181 10.79 -2.10 6.45
CA LYS A 181 10.77 -3.28 7.32
C LYS A 181 11.72 -3.12 8.51
N LYS A 182 12.98 -2.67 8.29
CA LYS A 182 13.93 -2.39 9.37
C LYS A 182 13.37 -1.39 10.40
N GLN A 183 12.42 -0.54 9.99
CA GLN A 183 11.72 0.41 10.84
C GLN A 183 10.42 -0.17 11.42
N LYS A 184 10.27 -1.49 11.38
CA LYS A 184 9.14 -2.23 11.94
C LYS A 184 7.79 -1.96 11.23
N MET A 185 7.82 -1.59 9.94
CA MET A 185 6.61 -1.48 9.14
C MET A 185 6.16 -2.87 8.67
N THR A 186 4.93 -3.24 8.98
CA THR A 186 4.28 -4.42 8.40
C THR A 186 3.85 -4.09 6.97
N GLN A 187 4.10 -4.99 6.02
CA GLN A 187 3.86 -4.67 4.61
C GLN A 187 3.20 -5.84 3.86
N ILE A 188 2.37 -5.50 2.88
CA ILE A 188 1.78 -6.46 1.95
C ILE A 188 2.14 -6.02 0.53
N VAL A 189 2.77 -6.89 -0.24
CA VAL A 189 3.18 -6.62 -1.62
C VAL A 189 2.39 -7.54 -2.55
N VAL A 190 1.55 -6.97 -3.39
CA VAL A 190 0.90 -7.71 -4.47
C VAL A 190 1.74 -7.59 -5.73
N THR A 191 2.15 -8.72 -6.31
CA THR A 191 2.92 -8.73 -7.54
C THR A 191 2.73 -10.03 -8.33
N HIS A 192 3.00 -9.99 -9.64
CA HIS A 192 3.16 -11.19 -10.47
C HIS A 192 4.64 -11.56 -10.66
N ASP A 193 5.56 -10.71 -10.20
CA ASP A 193 7.01 -10.90 -10.29
C ASP A 193 7.49 -11.73 -9.10
N MET A 194 7.75 -13.02 -9.35
CA MET A 194 8.18 -13.97 -8.33
C MET A 194 9.60 -13.67 -7.82
N ASP A 195 10.47 -13.15 -8.69
CA ASP A 195 11.85 -12.85 -8.29
C ASP A 195 11.88 -11.62 -7.38
N PHE A 196 11.07 -10.61 -7.68
CA PHE A 196 10.87 -9.47 -6.79
C PHE A 196 10.29 -9.90 -5.45
N ALA A 197 9.23 -10.74 -5.46
CA ALA A 197 8.63 -11.25 -4.24
C ALA A 197 9.64 -11.98 -3.35
N LYS A 198 10.46 -12.90 -3.93
CA LYS A 198 11.50 -13.63 -3.20
C LYS A 198 12.60 -12.71 -2.63
N ASN A 199 12.86 -11.58 -3.28
CA ASN A 199 13.88 -10.64 -2.83
C ASN A 199 13.44 -9.84 -1.60
N VAL A 200 12.15 -9.51 -1.47
CA VAL A 200 11.68 -8.60 -0.42
C VAL A 200 10.86 -9.27 0.68
N ALA A 201 10.14 -10.36 0.38
CA ALA A 201 9.16 -10.94 1.30
C ALA A 201 9.77 -11.94 2.30
N ASP A 202 9.17 -11.98 3.48
CA ASP A 202 9.40 -13.02 4.49
C ASP A 202 8.57 -14.25 4.18
N GLU A 203 7.30 -14.02 3.77
CA GLU A 203 6.37 -15.07 3.38
C GLU A 203 5.72 -14.74 2.03
N ILE A 204 5.39 -15.78 1.28
CA ILE A 204 4.77 -15.69 -0.03
C ILE A 204 3.48 -16.50 -0.02
N GLN A 205 2.35 -15.82 -0.21
CA GLN A 205 1.04 -16.42 -0.40
C GLN A 205 0.70 -16.47 -1.89
N GLN A 206 0.48 -17.65 -2.42
CA GLN A 206 0.01 -17.80 -3.80
C GLN A 206 -1.50 -17.71 -3.87
N VAL A 207 -1.99 -16.97 -4.88
CA VAL A 207 -3.42 -16.87 -5.22
C VAL A 207 -3.63 -17.48 -6.59
N GLU A 208 -4.47 -18.51 -6.65
CA GLU A 208 -4.85 -19.18 -7.90
C GLU A 208 -6.10 -18.53 -8.49
N GLN A 209 -6.24 -18.64 -9.81
CA GLN A 209 -7.44 -18.18 -10.48
C GLN A 209 -8.60 -19.12 -10.15
N ILE A 210 -9.72 -18.58 -9.67
CA ILE A 210 -10.94 -19.35 -9.48
C ILE A 210 -11.53 -19.61 -10.87
N GLN A 211 -11.67 -20.88 -11.21
CA GLN A 211 -12.26 -21.34 -12.48
C GLN A 211 -13.81 -21.16 -12.48
#